data_e896e7257b316563d997d041b6283030
#
_entry.id   e896e7257b316563d997d041b6283030
#
_cell.length_a   1.000
_cell.length_b   1.000
_cell.length_c   1.000
_cell.angle_alpha   90.00
_cell.angle_beta   90.00
_cell.angle_gamma   90.00
#
_symmetry.space_group_name_H-M   'P 1'
#
loop_
_entity.id
_entity.type
_entity.pdbx_description
1 polymer ?
#
loop_
_entity_poly.entity_id
_entity_poly.type
_entity_poly.pdbx_seq_one_letter_code
_entity_poly.pdbx_strand_id
1 'polypeptide(L)'
;RPGCGFGAEAAIPARDRTAESCRYHRGTPIFHEGSKGYTCCKRRVLHFDDFLQIEPCTTAEHGHLFAVPEPDKAQVSCRVDHYETPADVRVTVYAKNVDAEQSTIEIRESEVVLSLLLAPTPSVPHARRFERTLQPFGDVDAAASSYTLGKMKLDMVLVKKEQGTSWPALERDEPVYGYGVTFGRR
;
A
#
# COMPACT_ATOMS: atom_id res chain seq x y z
N ARG A 1 -14.55 3.91 -15.80
CA ARG A 1 -14.17 3.23 -17.06
C ARG A 1 -14.38 4.18 -18.23
N PRO A 2 -13.42 4.33 -19.17
CA PRO A 2 -13.54 5.28 -20.28
C PRO A 2 -14.79 5.02 -21.13
N GLY A 3 -15.56 6.08 -21.42
CA GLY A 3 -16.78 6.00 -22.22
C GLY A 3 -18.02 5.48 -21.49
N CYS A 4 -17.93 5.13 -20.23
CA CYS A 4 -19.08 4.78 -19.44
C CYS A 4 -19.77 6.06 -18.93
N GLY A 5 -21.02 6.32 -19.35
CA GLY A 5 -21.81 7.47 -18.94
C GLY A 5 -22.31 7.42 -17.49
N PHE A 6 -21.94 6.38 -16.72
CA PHE A 6 -22.14 6.31 -15.28
C PHE A 6 -21.18 7.28 -14.61
N GLY A 7 -21.64 8.50 -14.37
CA GLY A 7 -20.96 9.47 -13.56
C GLY A 7 -20.80 8.96 -12.12
N ALA A 8 -19.68 9.29 -11.50
CA ALA A 8 -19.48 9.16 -10.07
C ALA A 8 -20.33 10.22 -9.34
N GLU A 9 -21.65 10.18 -9.45
CA GLU A 9 -22.50 10.88 -8.53
C GLU A 9 -22.40 10.16 -7.18
N ALA A 10 -21.81 10.88 -6.25
CA ALA A 10 -21.58 10.47 -4.89
C ALA A 10 -22.87 9.89 -4.28
N ALA A 11 -22.72 8.78 -3.57
CA ALA A 11 -23.65 8.26 -2.58
C ALA A 11 -25.09 8.06 -3.07
N ILE A 12 -25.27 7.17 -4.07
CA ILE A 12 -26.59 6.54 -4.24
C ILE A 12 -26.66 5.41 -3.20
N PRO A 13 -27.57 5.51 -2.21
CA PRO A 13 -27.71 4.48 -1.20
C PRO A 13 -28.16 3.18 -1.86
N ALA A 14 -27.53 2.08 -1.49
CA ALA A 14 -27.91 0.67 -1.69
C ALA A 14 -28.86 0.39 -2.88
N ARG A 15 -28.50 0.86 -4.08
CA ARG A 15 -29.20 0.52 -5.32
C ARG A 15 -28.81 -0.90 -5.70
N ASP A 16 -29.78 -1.73 -6.01
CA ASP A 16 -29.51 -3.04 -6.57
C ASP A 16 -28.78 -2.90 -7.92
N ARG A 17 -27.48 -3.18 -7.91
CA ARG A 17 -26.57 -3.02 -9.05
C ARG A 17 -26.44 -4.29 -9.90
N THR A 18 -27.19 -5.32 -9.57
CA THR A 18 -27.10 -6.63 -10.24
C THR A 18 -27.59 -6.60 -11.68
N ALA A 19 -28.47 -5.65 -12.03
CA ALA A 19 -29.04 -5.47 -13.36
C ALA A 19 -28.33 -4.38 -14.20
N GLU A 20 -27.32 -3.70 -13.66
CA GLU A 20 -26.65 -2.61 -14.37
C GLU A 20 -25.65 -3.17 -15.39
N SER A 21 -25.79 -2.77 -16.63
CA SER A 21 -24.81 -3.01 -17.68
C SER A 21 -24.10 -1.71 -18.06
N CYS A 22 -22.80 -1.77 -18.31
CA CYS A 22 -22.03 -0.62 -18.76
C CYS A 22 -21.25 -0.96 -20.01
N ARG A 23 -21.41 -0.17 -21.06
CA ARG A 23 -20.54 -0.23 -22.26
C ARG A 23 -19.35 0.70 -22.04
N TYR A 24 -18.16 0.20 -22.27
CA TYR A 24 -16.92 0.94 -22.04
C TYR A 24 -15.76 0.48 -22.93
N HIS A 25 -14.69 1.25 -22.96
CA HIS A 25 -13.42 0.83 -23.55
C HIS A 25 -12.53 0.22 -22.46
N ARG A 26 -12.09 -1.03 -22.63
CA ARG A 26 -11.19 -1.68 -21.67
C ARG A 26 -9.74 -1.25 -21.81
N GLY A 27 -9.39 -0.63 -22.96
CA GLY A 27 -8.05 -0.14 -23.24
C GLY A 27 -7.85 1.31 -22.83
N THR A 28 -6.59 1.76 -22.86
CA THR A 28 -6.21 3.15 -22.58
C THR A 28 -6.36 4.05 -23.82
N PRO A 29 -6.62 5.36 -23.65
CA PRO A 29 -6.55 6.33 -24.72
C PRO A 29 -5.16 6.37 -25.36
N ILE A 30 -5.12 6.50 -26.68
CA ILE A 30 -3.89 6.70 -27.46
C ILE A 30 -4.01 8.00 -28.24
N PHE A 31 -2.96 8.83 -28.17
CA PHE A 31 -2.78 10.04 -28.94
C PHE A 31 -1.42 9.95 -29.62
N HIS A 32 -1.42 9.68 -30.93
CA HIS A 32 -0.18 9.50 -31.68
C HIS A 32 -0.30 10.12 -33.07
N GLU A 33 0.65 10.97 -33.45
CA GLU A 33 0.73 11.63 -34.78
C GLU A 33 -0.59 12.26 -35.22
N GLY A 34 -1.25 12.98 -34.31
CA GLY A 34 -2.55 13.62 -34.55
C GLY A 34 -3.74 12.67 -34.51
N SER A 35 -3.56 11.37 -34.56
CA SER A 35 -4.64 10.39 -34.47
C SER A 35 -4.99 10.06 -32.99
N LYS A 36 -6.26 9.85 -32.74
CA LYS A 36 -6.81 9.57 -31.40
C LYS A 36 -7.64 8.29 -31.43
N GLY A 37 -7.54 7.49 -30.38
CA GLY A 37 -8.33 6.26 -30.25
C GLY A 37 -8.05 5.53 -28.95
N TYR A 38 -8.47 4.28 -28.87
CA TYR A 38 -8.22 3.41 -27.70
C TYR A 38 -7.41 2.17 -28.11
N THR A 39 -6.58 1.65 -27.18
CA THR A 39 -5.77 0.44 -27.43
C THR A 39 -6.59 -0.79 -27.74
N CYS A 40 -7.83 -0.85 -27.26
CA CYS A 40 -8.76 -1.98 -27.44
C CYS A 40 -9.53 -1.95 -28.78
N CYS A 41 -9.51 -0.84 -29.51
CA CYS A 41 -10.25 -0.65 -30.75
C CYS A 41 -9.33 -0.28 -31.91
N LYS A 42 -9.71 -0.67 -33.14
CA LYS A 42 -8.98 -0.28 -34.34
C LYS A 42 -9.33 1.13 -34.83
N ARG A 43 -10.49 1.67 -34.39
CA ARG A 43 -10.95 2.99 -34.82
C ARG A 43 -10.00 4.09 -34.38
N ARG A 44 -9.61 4.95 -35.32
CA ARG A 44 -8.78 6.15 -35.10
C ARG A 44 -9.46 7.33 -35.73
N VAL A 45 -9.40 8.46 -35.05
CA VAL A 45 -9.99 9.74 -35.50
C VAL A 45 -8.96 10.86 -35.33
N LEU A 46 -9.14 11.95 -36.07
CA LEU A 46 -8.23 13.10 -36.07
C LEU A 46 -8.71 14.19 -35.10
N HIS A 47 -10.02 14.40 -35.02
CA HIS A 47 -10.60 15.43 -34.18
C HIS A 47 -10.89 14.88 -32.76
N PHE A 48 -10.78 15.74 -31.78
CA PHE A 48 -11.00 15.36 -30.40
C PHE A 48 -12.48 15.07 -30.11
N ASP A 49 -13.37 15.81 -30.76
CA ASP A 49 -14.81 15.61 -30.59
C ASP A 49 -15.26 14.24 -31.12
N ASP A 50 -14.68 13.80 -32.24
CA ASP A 50 -14.93 12.45 -32.78
C ASP A 50 -14.37 11.37 -31.85
N PHE A 51 -13.25 11.64 -31.16
CA PHE A 51 -12.68 10.71 -30.19
C PHE A 51 -13.62 10.49 -29.01
N LEU A 52 -14.27 11.54 -28.52
CA LEU A 52 -15.25 11.43 -27.44
C LEU A 52 -16.50 10.64 -27.86
N GLN A 53 -16.79 10.59 -29.17
CA GLN A 53 -17.93 9.87 -29.72
C GLN A 53 -17.60 8.44 -30.18
N ILE A 54 -16.37 7.95 -29.95
CA ILE A 54 -16.04 6.56 -30.28
C ILE A 54 -16.89 5.62 -29.44
N GLU A 55 -17.70 4.79 -30.09
CA GLU A 55 -18.57 3.84 -29.42
C GLU A 55 -17.77 2.84 -28.58
N PRO A 56 -18.18 2.62 -27.31
CA PRO A 56 -17.56 1.62 -26.45
C PRO A 56 -17.61 0.20 -27.03
N CYS A 57 -16.50 -0.51 -26.98
CA CYS A 57 -16.32 -1.83 -27.61
C CYS A 57 -16.56 -3.03 -26.69
N THR A 58 -16.78 -2.80 -25.39
CA THR A 58 -16.93 -3.86 -24.41
C THR A 58 -18.12 -3.57 -23.50
N THR A 59 -18.92 -4.58 -23.23
CA THR A 59 -20.01 -4.51 -22.24
C THR A 59 -19.57 -5.24 -20.99
N ALA A 60 -19.70 -4.59 -19.83
CA ALA A 60 -19.60 -5.26 -18.55
C ALA A 60 -20.97 -5.82 -18.20
N GLU A 61 -21.09 -7.11 -18.14
CA GLU A 61 -22.28 -7.81 -17.64
C GLU A 61 -22.13 -7.96 -16.14
N HIS A 62 -23.23 -7.66 -15.42
CA HIS A 62 -23.39 -7.84 -13.99
C HIS A 62 -22.59 -6.94 -13.02
N GLY A 63 -23.28 -6.02 -12.43
CA GLY A 63 -23.36 -5.57 -11.05
C GLY A 63 -22.15 -4.92 -10.39
N HIS A 64 -20.96 -5.17 -10.76
CA HIS A 64 -19.80 -4.57 -10.10
C HIS A 64 -18.98 -3.68 -11.05
N LEU A 65 -19.59 -2.58 -11.46
CA LEU A 65 -18.89 -1.54 -12.24
C LEU A 65 -17.70 -0.96 -11.48
N PHE A 66 -17.78 -1.00 -10.17
CA PHE A 66 -16.69 -0.72 -9.25
C PHE A 66 -16.55 -1.92 -8.32
N ALA A 67 -15.44 -2.62 -8.39
CA ALA A 67 -15.09 -3.55 -7.33
C ALA A 67 -15.04 -2.73 -6.04
N VAL A 68 -15.98 -2.96 -5.14
CA VAL A 68 -15.84 -2.49 -3.76
C VAL A 68 -14.66 -3.29 -3.22
N PRO A 69 -13.54 -2.67 -2.87
CA PRO A 69 -12.47 -3.40 -2.20
C PRO A 69 -13.09 -4.02 -0.95
N GLU A 70 -12.97 -5.34 -0.82
CA GLU A 70 -13.34 -5.98 0.44
C GLU A 70 -12.52 -5.28 1.54
N PRO A 71 -13.14 -4.73 2.58
CA PRO A 71 -12.45 -3.89 3.55
C PRO A 71 -11.28 -4.59 4.24
N ASP A 72 -11.29 -5.91 4.28
CA ASP A 72 -10.28 -6.72 4.97
C ASP A 72 -9.09 -7.16 4.09
N LYS A 73 -9.12 -6.89 2.77
CA LYS A 73 -8.07 -7.37 1.84
C LYS A 73 -7.22 -6.27 1.19
N ALA A 74 -7.44 -5.03 1.50
CA ALA A 74 -6.53 -3.97 1.06
C ALA A 74 -5.25 -4.00 1.92
N GLN A 75 -4.38 -4.96 1.61
CA GLN A 75 -3.06 -5.03 2.23
C GLN A 75 -2.31 -3.74 1.92
N VAL A 76 -2.00 -2.98 2.95
CA VAL A 76 -1.32 -1.69 2.84
C VAL A 76 0.16 -1.91 3.05
N SER A 77 0.98 -1.30 2.21
CA SER A 77 2.40 -1.20 2.48
C SER A 77 2.69 0.08 3.26
N CYS A 78 3.32 -0.04 4.41
CA CYS A 78 3.84 1.08 5.17
C CYS A 78 5.37 1.11 5.05
N ARG A 79 5.93 2.31 4.93
CA ARG A 79 7.37 2.48 4.97
C ARG A 79 7.88 2.14 6.37
N VAL A 80 8.96 1.35 6.42
CA VAL A 80 9.67 1.00 7.66
C VAL A 80 11.09 1.50 7.53
N ASP A 81 11.52 2.33 8.48
CA ASP A 81 12.89 2.81 8.60
C ASP A 81 13.48 2.30 9.91
N HIS A 82 14.79 2.12 9.95
CA HIS A 82 15.47 1.73 11.18
C HIS A 82 16.85 2.39 11.27
N TYR A 83 17.33 2.49 12.50
CA TYR A 83 18.74 2.76 12.77
C TYR A 83 19.17 2.03 14.04
N GLU A 84 20.44 1.67 14.10
CA GLU A 84 20.99 0.94 15.24
C GLU A 84 21.81 1.83 16.17
N THR A 85 21.82 1.44 17.43
CA THR A 85 22.80 1.86 18.44
C THR A 85 23.56 0.63 18.94
N PRO A 86 24.62 0.77 19.72
CA PRO A 86 25.30 -0.39 20.31
C PRO A 86 24.39 -1.28 21.17
N ALA A 87 23.35 -0.71 21.79
CA ALA A 87 22.46 -1.39 22.73
C ALA A 87 21.09 -1.76 22.14
N ASP A 88 20.58 -0.98 21.22
CA ASP A 88 19.21 -1.13 20.67
C ASP A 88 19.14 -0.88 19.18
N VAL A 89 18.03 -1.31 18.57
CA VAL A 89 17.63 -0.95 17.22
C VAL A 89 16.31 -0.20 17.30
N ARG A 90 16.27 0.98 16.72
CA ARG A 90 15.08 1.81 16.68
C ARG A 90 14.41 1.68 15.32
N VAL A 91 13.17 1.21 15.34
CA VAL A 91 12.38 0.95 14.14
C VAL A 91 11.19 1.90 14.12
N THR A 92 11.02 2.59 13.00
CA THR A 92 9.88 3.49 12.76
C THR A 92 9.04 2.98 11.62
N VAL A 93 7.77 2.71 11.88
CA VAL A 93 6.77 2.35 10.87
C VAL A 93 5.88 3.56 10.62
N TYR A 94 5.87 4.07 9.39
CA TYR A 94 5.06 5.22 9.00
C TYR A 94 3.63 4.79 8.67
N ALA A 95 2.79 4.77 9.68
CA ALA A 95 1.38 4.44 9.60
C ALA A 95 0.53 5.57 10.19
N LYS A 96 -0.38 6.13 9.38
CA LYS A 96 -1.23 7.24 9.78
C LYS A 96 -2.58 6.75 10.27
N ASN A 97 -3.10 7.41 11.33
CA ASN A 97 -4.43 7.13 11.88
C ASN A 97 -4.61 5.66 12.28
N VAL A 98 -3.62 5.12 12.98
CA VAL A 98 -3.71 3.77 13.51
C VAL A 98 -4.69 3.74 14.68
N ASP A 99 -5.63 2.81 14.63
CA ASP A 99 -6.53 2.51 15.73
C ASP A 99 -5.80 1.63 16.75
N ALA A 100 -5.52 2.16 17.92
CA ALA A 100 -4.76 1.48 18.96
C ALA A 100 -5.53 0.28 19.57
N GLU A 101 -6.86 0.36 19.62
CA GLU A 101 -7.69 -0.69 20.22
C GLU A 101 -7.83 -1.94 19.33
N GLN A 102 -7.75 -1.72 18.01
CA GLN A 102 -7.89 -2.79 17.01
C GLN A 102 -6.56 -3.20 16.38
N SER A 103 -5.45 -2.69 16.90
CA SER A 103 -4.10 -3.00 16.43
C SER A 103 -3.35 -3.85 17.42
N THR A 104 -2.56 -4.78 16.92
CA THR A 104 -1.74 -5.68 17.74
C THR A 104 -0.27 -5.49 17.38
N ILE A 105 0.56 -5.30 18.41
CA ILE A 105 2.01 -5.17 18.30
C ILE A 105 2.62 -6.11 19.32
N GLU A 106 3.27 -7.16 18.84
CA GLU A 106 3.91 -8.17 19.69
C GLU A 106 5.40 -8.20 19.41
N ILE A 107 6.20 -7.91 20.41
CA ILE A 107 7.65 -8.04 20.35
C ILE A 107 8.03 -9.35 21.05
N ARG A 108 8.62 -10.25 20.28
CA ARG A 108 9.15 -11.54 20.76
C ARG A 108 10.65 -11.58 20.54
N GLU A 109 11.32 -12.58 21.07
CA GLU A 109 12.78 -12.71 21.04
C GLU A 109 13.33 -12.73 19.60
N SER A 110 12.69 -13.46 18.69
CA SER A 110 13.16 -13.66 17.30
C SER A 110 12.26 -13.07 16.24
N GLU A 111 11.12 -12.49 16.62
CA GLU A 111 10.15 -11.92 15.68
C GLU A 111 9.39 -10.74 16.29
N VAL A 112 8.96 -9.81 15.46
CA VAL A 112 8.05 -8.72 15.81
C VAL A 112 6.83 -8.80 14.89
N VAL A 113 5.67 -9.07 15.49
CA VAL A 113 4.40 -9.17 14.74
C VAL A 113 3.66 -7.84 14.82
N LEU A 114 3.36 -7.29 13.66
CA LEU A 114 2.63 -6.04 13.50
C LEU A 114 1.32 -6.30 12.77
N SER A 115 0.21 -5.93 13.39
CA SER A 115 -1.12 -5.90 12.76
C SER A 115 -1.77 -4.57 13.12
N LEU A 116 -1.65 -3.57 12.23
CA LEU A 116 -2.10 -2.21 12.46
C LEU A 116 -3.36 -1.94 11.63
N LEU A 117 -4.46 -1.58 12.29
CA LEU A 117 -5.67 -1.12 11.63
C LEU A 117 -5.57 0.39 11.39
N LEU A 118 -5.59 0.80 10.14
CA LEU A 118 -5.59 2.21 9.73
C LEU A 118 -7.04 2.65 9.53
N ALA A 119 -7.47 3.62 10.33
CA ALA A 119 -8.81 4.19 10.26
C ALA A 119 -9.08 4.86 8.89
N PRO A 120 -10.35 4.93 8.47
CA PRO A 120 -10.75 5.62 7.25
C PRO A 120 -10.30 7.08 7.23
N THR A 121 -10.00 7.59 6.05
CA THR A 121 -9.67 9.00 5.81
C THR A 121 -10.57 9.56 4.71
N PRO A 122 -10.73 10.88 4.56
CA PRO A 122 -11.52 11.47 3.48
C PRO A 122 -11.09 11.02 2.07
N SER A 123 -9.80 10.72 1.89
CA SER A 123 -9.24 10.22 0.63
C SER A 123 -9.37 8.70 0.46
N VAL A 124 -9.55 7.96 1.56
CA VAL A 124 -9.71 6.50 1.57
C VAL A 124 -10.79 6.14 2.57
N PRO A 125 -12.05 6.00 2.13
CA PRO A 125 -13.22 5.93 3.02
C PRO A 125 -13.44 4.56 3.70
N HIS A 126 -12.49 3.63 3.58
CA HIS A 126 -12.54 2.32 4.23
C HIS A 126 -11.31 2.07 5.09
N ALA A 127 -11.49 1.30 6.15
CA ALA A 127 -10.38 0.86 6.99
C ALA A 127 -9.44 -0.06 6.20
N ARG A 128 -8.17 -0.05 6.53
CA ARG A 128 -7.14 -0.88 5.90
C ARG A 128 -6.26 -1.49 6.97
N ARG A 129 -5.76 -2.69 6.72
CA ARG A 129 -4.89 -3.38 7.67
C ARG A 129 -3.48 -3.50 7.12
N PHE A 130 -2.50 -3.11 7.90
CA PHE A 130 -1.09 -3.37 7.63
C PHE A 130 -0.65 -4.55 8.50
N GLU A 131 -0.20 -5.60 7.86
CA GLU A 131 0.32 -6.79 8.52
C GLU A 131 1.75 -7.04 8.08
N ARG A 132 2.65 -7.18 9.02
CA ARG A 132 4.03 -7.54 8.76
C ARG A 132 4.62 -8.26 9.97
N THR A 133 5.31 -9.37 9.71
CA THR A 133 6.17 -10.02 10.69
C THR A 133 7.61 -9.68 10.31
N LEU A 134 8.32 -9.01 11.21
CA LEU A 134 9.73 -8.71 11.08
C LEU A 134 10.51 -9.83 11.76
N GLN A 135 11.57 -10.31 11.12
CA GLN A 135 12.53 -11.24 11.70
C GLN A 135 13.84 -10.49 11.95
N PRO A 136 14.04 -9.90 13.15
CA PRO A 136 15.21 -9.10 13.44
C PRO A 136 16.51 -9.85 13.14
N PHE A 137 17.54 -9.12 12.76
CA PHE A 137 18.84 -9.70 12.40
C PHE A 137 19.43 -10.54 13.55
N GLY A 138 19.30 -10.06 14.77
CA GLY A 138 19.71 -10.78 15.99
C GLY A 138 18.55 -10.88 16.96
N ASP A 139 18.75 -11.62 18.04
CA ASP A 139 17.73 -11.79 19.08
C ASP A 139 17.53 -10.52 19.90
N VAL A 140 16.28 -10.30 20.29
CA VAL A 140 15.79 -9.12 20.99
C VAL A 140 15.41 -9.49 22.42
N ASP A 141 15.75 -8.65 23.39
CA ASP A 141 15.17 -8.73 24.73
C ASP A 141 13.76 -8.11 24.70
N ALA A 142 12.75 -8.97 24.61
CA ALA A 142 11.35 -8.55 24.55
C ALA A 142 10.89 -7.80 25.82
N ALA A 143 11.44 -8.13 26.98
CA ALA A 143 11.05 -7.51 28.25
C ALA A 143 11.61 -6.09 28.39
N ALA A 144 12.79 -5.83 27.84
CA ALA A 144 13.43 -4.51 27.85
C ALA A 144 13.01 -3.65 26.64
N SER A 145 12.40 -4.26 25.63
CA SER A 145 11.93 -3.56 24.42
C SER A 145 10.60 -2.86 24.66
N SER A 146 10.36 -1.79 23.90
CA SER A 146 9.14 -0.99 24.03
C SER A 146 8.70 -0.41 22.70
N TYR A 147 7.44 0.05 22.65
CA TYR A 147 6.93 0.78 21.50
C TYR A 147 6.06 1.96 21.91
N THR A 148 5.95 2.92 21.05
CA THR A 148 5.07 4.08 21.20
C THR A 148 4.30 4.29 19.91
N LEU A 149 2.97 4.23 20.02
CA LEU A 149 2.07 4.47 18.91
C LEU A 149 1.66 5.95 18.88
N GLY A 150 2.10 6.67 17.86
CA GLY A 150 1.73 8.05 17.59
C GLY A 150 0.66 8.18 16.49
N LYS A 151 0.17 9.41 16.26
CA LYS A 151 -0.85 9.68 15.22
C LYS A 151 -0.37 9.41 13.79
N MET A 152 0.93 9.45 13.53
CA MET A 152 1.52 9.39 12.19
C MET A 152 2.48 8.22 12.02
N LYS A 153 2.90 7.59 13.10
CA LYS A 153 3.93 6.56 13.09
C LYS A 153 3.88 5.69 14.35
N LEU A 154 4.42 4.51 14.24
CA LEU A 154 4.78 3.62 15.32
C LEU A 154 6.30 3.65 15.47
N ASP A 155 6.78 4.03 16.64
CA ASP A 155 8.19 3.98 17.00
C ASP A 155 8.41 2.80 17.96
N MET A 156 9.39 1.93 17.66
CA MET A 156 9.76 0.77 18.48
C MET A 156 11.23 0.87 18.86
N VAL A 157 11.54 0.47 20.07
CA VAL A 157 12.91 0.32 20.59
C VAL A 157 13.11 -1.15 20.87
N LEU A 158 13.87 -1.84 20.03
CA LEU A 158 14.22 -3.25 20.16
C LEU A 158 15.58 -3.35 20.84
N VAL A 159 15.62 -3.78 22.09
CA VAL A 159 16.85 -3.93 22.83
C VAL A 159 17.56 -5.21 22.38
N LYS A 160 18.82 -5.09 21.97
CA LYS A 160 19.62 -6.24 21.53
C LYS A 160 19.94 -7.15 22.71
N LYS A 161 19.73 -8.45 22.57
CA LYS A 161 20.13 -9.44 23.55
C LYS A 161 21.66 -9.52 23.67
N GLU A 162 22.36 -9.45 22.52
CA GLU A 162 23.80 -9.31 22.43
C GLU A 162 24.17 -7.87 22.14
N GLN A 163 24.53 -7.13 23.18
CA GLN A 163 24.95 -5.74 23.04
C GLN A 163 26.30 -5.62 22.34
N GLY A 164 26.49 -4.53 21.59
CA GLY A 164 27.74 -4.27 20.85
C GLY A 164 27.84 -4.99 19.50
N THR A 165 26.94 -5.92 19.19
CA THR A 165 26.89 -6.57 17.88
C THR A 165 26.22 -5.64 16.86
N SER A 166 26.88 -5.38 15.71
CA SER A 166 26.31 -4.58 14.64
C SER A 166 25.32 -5.38 13.80
N TRP A 167 24.18 -4.76 13.48
CA TRP A 167 23.16 -5.31 12.61
C TRP A 167 23.26 -4.61 11.23
N PRO A 168 23.83 -5.24 10.22
CA PRO A 168 23.99 -4.63 8.90
C PRO A 168 22.66 -4.39 8.17
N ALA A 169 21.58 -5.05 8.62
CA ALA A 169 20.21 -4.91 8.14
C ALA A 169 19.23 -5.07 9.29
N LEU A 170 17.98 -4.70 9.09
CA LEU A 170 16.93 -4.90 10.10
C LEU A 170 16.55 -6.38 10.21
N GLU A 171 16.40 -7.05 9.08
CA GLU A 171 15.93 -8.43 8.99
C GLU A 171 17.07 -9.38 8.56
N ARG A 172 17.00 -10.64 8.98
CA ARG A 172 18.02 -11.67 8.68
C ARG A 172 18.18 -11.94 7.19
N ASP A 173 17.08 -11.90 6.44
CA ASP A 173 17.03 -12.22 5.01
C ASP A 173 17.14 -10.97 4.12
N GLU A 174 17.32 -9.79 4.70
CA GLU A 174 17.45 -8.57 3.94
C GLU A 174 18.83 -8.49 3.27
N PRO A 175 18.90 -8.25 1.95
CA PRO A 175 20.19 -8.15 1.27
C PRO A 175 20.96 -6.94 1.82
N VAL A 176 22.13 -7.19 2.38
CA VAL A 176 23.04 -6.15 2.84
C VAL A 176 23.68 -5.49 1.62
N TYR A 177 23.14 -4.36 1.20
CA TYR A 177 23.77 -3.52 0.20
C TYR A 177 24.93 -2.79 0.89
N GLY A 178 26.13 -3.30 0.73
CA GLY A 178 27.36 -2.59 1.10
C GLY A 178 27.41 -1.28 0.32
N TYR A 179 27.13 -0.16 0.97
CA TYR A 179 27.55 1.12 0.43
C TYR A 179 29.06 1.08 0.38
N GLY A 180 29.60 0.90 -0.83
CA GLY A 180 31.04 0.86 -1.10
C GLY A 180 31.70 2.22 -0.88
N VAL A 181 31.66 2.74 0.33
CA VAL A 181 32.55 3.76 0.80
C VAL A 181 33.76 3.03 1.42
N THR A 182 34.64 2.58 0.57
CA THR A 182 35.99 2.21 0.99
C THR A 182 36.69 3.47 1.48
N PHE A 183 36.60 3.73 2.78
CA PHE A 183 37.60 4.61 3.40
C PHE A 183 38.94 3.90 3.31
N GLY A 184 39.79 4.41 2.43
CA GLY A 184 41.14 3.88 2.24
C GLY A 184 41.84 3.79 3.59
N ARG A 185 42.22 2.58 3.99
CA ARG A 185 43.24 2.38 5.01
C ARG A 185 44.53 2.86 4.44
N ARG A 186 45.11 3.85 5.06
CA ARG A 186 46.56 4.12 4.98
C ARG A 186 47.29 3.18 5.92
#